data_6815a976b34d777e0ed24725ba908102
#
_entry.id   6815a976b34d777e0ed24725ba908102
#
_cell.length_a   1.000
_cell.length_b   1.000
_cell.length_c   1.000
_cell.angle_alpha   90.00
_cell.angle_beta   90.00
_cell.angle_gamma   90.00
#
_symmetry.space_group_name_H-M   'P 1'
#
loop_
_entity.id
_entity.type
_entity.pdbx_description
1 polymer ?
#
loop_
_entity_poly.entity_id
_entity_poly.type
_entity_poly.pdbx_seq_one_letter_code
_entity_poly.pdbx_strand_id
1 'polypeptide(L)'
;MNNPPAEESLDPADWEAMRRLAHQAIDDGFDYLQHVRERPVWQPVPDRVVARLREPAPRLPQGAEFAYREFKEIVMPYSMGNTHPRVWTWFIGNGRTCAAVGDLLAAVLNPNMGGGNHIPNHVEAQVIDWCKEIVGFPAESSGLLVSGGSMANFVGLAVARN
;
A
#
# COMPACT_ATOMS: atom_id res chain seq x y z
N MET A 1 -14.49 43.16 15.49
CA MET A 1 -13.27 42.39 15.14
C MET A 1 -13.77 41.06 14.58
N ASN A 2 -13.69 40.86 13.26
CA ASN A 2 -14.04 39.55 12.68
C ASN A 2 -12.95 38.56 13.05
N ASN A 3 -13.27 37.57 13.87
CA ASN A 3 -12.39 36.41 14.02
C ASN A 3 -12.19 35.79 12.62
N PRO A 4 -10.96 35.52 12.22
CA PRO A 4 -10.75 34.74 10.99
C PRO A 4 -11.54 33.43 11.10
N PRO A 5 -12.07 32.89 9.97
CA PRO A 5 -12.74 31.61 10.02
C PRO A 5 -11.79 30.57 10.62
N ALA A 6 -12.34 29.68 11.45
CA ALA A 6 -11.56 28.59 12.03
C ALA A 6 -10.91 27.81 10.87
N GLU A 7 -9.61 27.62 10.94
CA GLU A 7 -8.87 26.86 9.94
C GLU A 7 -9.41 25.43 9.93
N GLU A 8 -9.85 24.93 8.76
CA GLU A 8 -10.28 23.54 8.61
C GLU A 8 -9.05 22.63 8.67
N SER A 9 -9.00 21.79 9.68
CA SER A 9 -7.95 20.76 9.81
C SER A 9 -8.35 19.49 9.05
N LEU A 10 -7.39 18.86 8.39
CA LEU A 10 -7.52 17.50 7.84
C LEU A 10 -7.29 16.41 8.88
N ASP A 11 -6.86 16.80 10.09
CA ASP A 11 -6.66 15.88 11.19
C ASP A 11 -8.00 15.33 11.70
N PRO A 12 -7.99 14.10 12.26
CA PRO A 12 -9.19 13.54 12.89
C PRO A 12 -9.67 14.43 14.05
N ALA A 13 -10.97 14.72 14.07
CA ALA A 13 -11.59 15.42 15.20
C ALA A 13 -11.50 14.61 16.52
N ASP A 14 -11.49 13.27 16.41
CA ASP A 14 -11.32 12.33 17.52
C ASP A 14 -10.21 11.32 17.19
N TRP A 15 -9.02 11.55 17.72
CA TRP A 15 -7.86 10.68 17.56
C TRP A 15 -8.04 9.29 18.17
N GLU A 16 -8.81 9.16 19.23
CA GLU A 16 -9.08 7.86 19.85
C GLU A 16 -10.03 7.02 19.00
N ALA A 17 -11.04 7.63 18.38
CA ALA A 17 -11.88 6.96 17.42
C ALA A 17 -11.08 6.50 16.20
N MET A 18 -10.22 7.35 15.65
CA MET A 18 -9.34 6.99 14.53
C MET A 18 -8.38 5.86 14.90
N ARG A 19 -7.82 5.88 16.11
CA ARG A 19 -6.93 4.81 16.60
C ARG A 19 -7.68 3.48 16.71
N ARG A 20 -8.89 3.48 17.26
CA ARG A 20 -9.71 2.26 17.33
C ARG A 20 -10.01 1.70 15.95
N LEU A 21 -10.36 2.56 14.99
CA LEU A 21 -10.60 2.15 13.61
C LEU A 21 -9.34 1.56 12.97
N ALA A 22 -8.17 2.16 13.19
CA ALA A 22 -6.91 1.66 12.68
C ALA A 22 -6.56 0.28 13.27
N HIS A 23 -6.73 0.09 14.59
CA HIS A 23 -6.53 -1.22 15.22
C HIS A 23 -7.47 -2.27 14.64
N GLN A 24 -8.76 -1.93 14.49
CA GLN A 24 -9.72 -2.83 13.86
C GLN A 24 -9.32 -3.19 12.42
N ALA A 25 -8.85 -2.23 11.64
CA ALA A 25 -8.42 -2.48 10.26
C ALA A 25 -7.20 -3.41 10.20
N ILE A 26 -6.26 -3.24 11.14
CA ILE A 26 -5.10 -4.13 11.27
C ILE A 26 -5.55 -5.54 11.64
N ASP A 27 -6.37 -5.68 12.67
CA ASP A 27 -6.87 -6.98 13.14
C ASP A 27 -7.62 -7.71 12.01
N ASP A 28 -8.56 -7.05 11.36
CA ASP A 28 -9.31 -7.60 10.21
C ASP A 28 -8.38 -7.99 9.05
N GLY A 29 -7.32 -7.23 8.79
CA GLY A 29 -6.32 -7.54 7.77
C GLY A 29 -5.50 -8.78 8.12
N PHE A 30 -5.07 -8.92 9.35
CA PHE A 30 -4.34 -10.10 9.83
C PHE A 30 -5.25 -11.33 9.88
N ASP A 31 -6.49 -11.20 10.32
CA ASP A 31 -7.50 -12.26 10.29
C ASP A 31 -7.75 -12.73 8.84
N TYR A 32 -7.83 -11.79 7.90
CA TYR A 32 -7.95 -12.13 6.48
C TYR A 32 -6.78 -13.00 6.00
N LEU A 33 -5.54 -12.64 6.33
CA LEU A 33 -4.33 -13.38 5.94
C LEU A 33 -4.24 -14.73 6.65
N GLN A 34 -4.56 -14.79 7.93
CA GLN A 34 -4.52 -16.01 8.73
C GLN A 34 -5.50 -17.06 8.19
N HIS A 35 -6.70 -16.64 7.81
CA HIS A 35 -7.78 -17.50 7.34
C HIS A 35 -7.89 -17.57 5.80
N VAL A 36 -6.87 -17.09 5.08
CA VAL A 36 -6.90 -17.05 3.61
C VAL A 36 -7.16 -18.43 2.97
N ARG A 37 -6.69 -19.51 3.59
CA ARG A 37 -6.88 -20.90 3.10
C ARG A 37 -8.33 -21.38 3.13
N GLU A 38 -9.16 -20.80 3.98
CA GLU A 38 -10.57 -21.11 4.17
C GLU A 38 -11.46 -20.36 3.19
N ARG A 39 -10.91 -19.36 2.52
CA ARG A 39 -11.61 -18.50 1.57
C ARG A 39 -11.55 -19.07 0.15
N PRO A 40 -12.49 -18.68 -0.73
CA PRO A 40 -12.33 -18.93 -2.15
C PRO A 40 -11.02 -18.31 -2.67
N VAL A 41 -10.34 -19.02 -3.58
CA VAL A 41 -9.14 -18.46 -4.25
C VAL A 41 -9.51 -17.19 -5.00
N TRP A 42 -10.64 -17.23 -5.68
CA TRP A 42 -11.23 -16.13 -6.44
C TRP A 42 -12.75 -16.30 -6.49
N GLN A 43 -13.45 -15.20 -6.61
CA GLN A 43 -14.89 -15.20 -6.85
C GLN A 43 -15.28 -14.02 -7.74
N PRO A 44 -16.32 -14.16 -8.59
CA PRO A 44 -16.76 -13.08 -9.45
C PRO A 44 -17.30 -11.92 -8.62
N VAL A 45 -17.06 -10.70 -9.09
CA VAL A 45 -17.63 -9.50 -8.49
C VAL A 45 -19.11 -9.43 -8.85
N PRO A 46 -20.06 -9.41 -7.90
CA PRO A 46 -21.47 -9.32 -8.19
C PRO A 46 -21.84 -7.97 -8.85
N ASP A 47 -22.85 -7.98 -9.73
CA ASP A 47 -23.30 -6.75 -10.43
C ASP A 47 -23.68 -5.62 -9.45
N ARG A 48 -24.26 -5.93 -8.31
CA ARG A 48 -24.59 -4.95 -7.27
C ARG A 48 -23.35 -4.22 -6.73
N VAL A 49 -22.22 -4.90 -6.62
CA VAL A 49 -20.94 -4.31 -6.17
C VAL A 49 -20.39 -3.42 -7.27
N VAL A 50 -20.42 -3.88 -8.52
CA VAL A 50 -20.02 -3.07 -9.68
C VAL A 50 -20.89 -1.80 -9.79
N ALA A 51 -22.20 -1.92 -9.59
CA ALA A 51 -23.12 -0.78 -9.62
C ALA A 51 -22.80 0.21 -8.50
N ARG A 52 -22.53 -0.28 -7.28
CA ARG A 52 -22.15 0.56 -6.13
C ARG A 52 -20.87 1.38 -6.41
N LEU A 53 -19.85 0.75 -7.02
CA LEU A 53 -18.59 1.42 -7.36
C LEU A 53 -18.71 2.41 -8.53
N ARG A 54 -19.84 2.41 -9.25
CA ARG A 54 -20.14 3.37 -10.34
C ARG A 54 -21.00 4.54 -9.91
N GLU A 55 -21.40 4.59 -8.64
CA GLU A 55 -22.12 5.74 -8.10
C GLU A 55 -21.28 7.02 -8.20
N PRO A 56 -21.93 8.18 -8.38
CA PRO A 56 -21.23 9.46 -8.38
C PRO A 56 -20.46 9.68 -7.08
N ALA A 57 -19.35 10.43 -7.16
CA ALA A 57 -18.58 10.82 -5.98
C ALA A 57 -19.49 11.54 -4.96
N PRO A 58 -19.40 11.18 -3.67
CA PRO A 58 -20.17 11.82 -2.63
C PRO A 58 -19.80 13.30 -2.54
N ARG A 59 -20.81 14.16 -2.42
CA ARG A 59 -20.60 15.61 -2.28
C ARG A 59 -20.41 16.05 -0.83
N LEU A 60 -20.70 15.18 0.12
CA LEU A 60 -20.55 15.43 1.55
C LEU A 60 -19.64 14.36 2.15
N PRO A 61 -18.87 14.71 3.18
CA PRO A 61 -18.04 13.76 3.90
C PRO A 61 -18.88 12.61 4.49
N GLN A 62 -18.41 11.39 4.35
CA GLN A 62 -19.08 10.19 4.88
C GLN A 62 -18.37 9.60 6.10
N GLY A 63 -17.18 10.10 6.41
CA GLY A 63 -16.36 9.66 7.54
C GLY A 63 -15.54 8.38 7.28
N ALA A 64 -14.50 8.21 8.08
CA ALA A 64 -13.53 7.11 7.93
C ALA A 64 -14.16 5.75 8.21
N GLU A 65 -15.05 5.63 9.21
CA GLU A 65 -15.74 4.38 9.54
C GLU A 65 -16.62 3.88 8.39
N PHE A 66 -17.30 4.81 7.70
CA PHE A 66 -18.09 4.45 6.52
C PHE A 66 -17.18 3.94 5.41
N ALA A 67 -16.11 4.65 5.09
CA ALA A 67 -15.17 4.26 4.04
C ALA A 67 -14.52 2.90 4.34
N TYR A 68 -14.16 2.65 5.60
CA TYR A 68 -13.62 1.37 6.03
C TYR A 68 -14.63 0.22 5.90
N ARG A 69 -15.89 0.44 6.30
CA ARG A 69 -16.96 -0.55 6.14
C ARG A 69 -17.20 -0.90 4.66
N GLU A 70 -17.27 0.10 3.77
CA GLU A 70 -17.37 -0.09 2.33
C GLU A 70 -16.20 -0.93 1.81
N PHE A 71 -14.96 -0.61 2.22
CA PHE A 71 -13.80 -1.41 1.86
C PHE A 71 -13.94 -2.87 2.29
N LYS A 72 -14.33 -3.10 3.53
CA LYS A 72 -14.48 -4.45 4.10
C LYS A 72 -15.57 -5.27 3.41
N GLU A 73 -16.68 -4.63 3.04
CA GLU A 73 -17.86 -5.30 2.46
C GLU A 73 -17.77 -5.50 0.95
N ILE A 74 -17.19 -4.54 0.22
CA ILE A 74 -17.24 -4.52 -1.25
C ILE A 74 -15.89 -4.61 -1.95
N VAL A 75 -14.77 -4.37 -1.27
CA VAL A 75 -13.43 -4.46 -1.88
C VAL A 75 -12.71 -5.73 -1.42
N MET A 76 -12.57 -5.92 -0.13
CA MET A 76 -11.79 -6.99 0.47
C MET A 76 -12.21 -8.40 0.01
N PRO A 77 -13.52 -8.73 -0.13
CA PRO A 77 -13.95 -10.06 -0.55
C PRO A 77 -13.64 -10.41 -2.01
N TYR A 78 -13.47 -9.42 -2.88
CA TYR A 78 -13.35 -9.61 -4.33
C TYR A 78 -11.95 -9.29 -4.86
N SER A 79 -10.93 -9.52 -4.04
CA SER A 79 -9.54 -9.36 -4.45
C SER A 79 -9.12 -10.39 -5.52
N MET A 80 -7.99 -10.13 -6.16
CA MET A 80 -7.42 -11.01 -7.19
C MET A 80 -7.10 -12.42 -6.66
N GLY A 81 -6.96 -12.60 -5.35
CA GLY A 81 -6.66 -13.88 -4.71
C GLY A 81 -5.18 -14.27 -4.72
N ASN A 82 -4.27 -13.38 -5.13
CA ASN A 82 -2.83 -13.67 -5.19
C ASN A 82 -2.18 -13.97 -3.82
N THR A 83 -2.82 -13.61 -2.72
CA THR A 83 -2.40 -14.01 -1.36
C THR A 83 -2.76 -15.45 -1.02
N HIS A 84 -3.66 -16.08 -1.79
CA HIS A 84 -4.11 -17.43 -1.52
C HIS A 84 -3.07 -18.48 -2.00
N PRO A 85 -2.66 -19.45 -1.16
CA PRO A 85 -1.58 -20.40 -1.51
C PRO A 85 -1.92 -21.37 -2.64
N ARG A 86 -3.18 -21.46 -3.07
CA ARG A 86 -3.62 -22.28 -4.21
C ARG A 86 -3.83 -21.47 -5.49
N VAL A 87 -3.39 -20.20 -5.53
CA VAL A 87 -3.42 -19.41 -6.76
C VAL A 87 -2.27 -19.84 -7.69
N TRP A 88 -2.60 -20.04 -8.95
CA TRP A 88 -1.66 -20.44 -10.00
C TRP A 88 -1.89 -19.57 -11.23
N THR A 89 -1.62 -18.29 -11.10
CA THR A 89 -1.79 -17.32 -12.17
C THR A 89 -0.54 -16.46 -12.29
N TRP A 90 -0.19 -16.06 -13.46
CA TRP A 90 0.85 -15.10 -13.84
C TRP A 90 2.10 -15.04 -12.93
N PHE A 91 2.98 -14.10 -13.23
CA PHE A 91 4.13 -13.74 -12.38
C PHE A 91 3.74 -12.62 -11.45
N ILE A 92 3.19 -12.93 -10.29
CA ILE A 92 2.78 -11.95 -9.28
C ILE A 92 3.28 -12.35 -7.90
N GLY A 93 3.63 -11.35 -7.10
CA GLY A 93 3.95 -11.56 -5.69
C GLY A 93 2.69 -11.89 -4.90
N ASN A 94 2.85 -12.77 -3.91
CA ASN A 94 1.77 -13.11 -2.96
C ASN A 94 1.84 -12.29 -1.66
N GLY A 95 2.78 -11.36 -1.56
CA GLY A 95 2.98 -10.52 -0.39
C GLY A 95 3.66 -11.25 0.79
N ARG A 96 3.97 -10.48 1.81
CA ARG A 96 4.49 -10.97 3.09
C ARG A 96 3.73 -10.27 4.21
N THR A 97 3.34 -11.01 5.24
CA THR A 97 2.59 -10.47 6.38
C THR A 97 3.32 -9.30 7.05
N CYS A 98 4.64 -9.40 7.22
CA CYS A 98 5.43 -8.31 7.79
C CYS A 98 5.51 -7.07 6.87
N ALA A 99 5.34 -7.22 5.56
CA ALA A 99 5.33 -6.08 4.65
C ALA A 99 4.12 -5.18 4.86
N ALA A 100 2.97 -5.73 5.26
CA ALA A 100 1.79 -4.94 5.60
C ALA A 100 2.07 -3.95 6.75
N VAL A 101 2.85 -4.38 7.76
CA VAL A 101 3.30 -3.49 8.84
C VAL A 101 4.31 -2.46 8.32
N GLY A 102 5.22 -2.89 7.45
CA GLY A 102 6.19 -1.98 6.80
C GLY A 102 5.52 -0.90 5.98
N ASP A 103 4.50 -1.25 5.19
CA ASP A 103 3.73 -0.31 4.38
C ASP A 103 2.95 0.69 5.25
N LEU A 104 2.36 0.24 6.35
CA LEU A 104 1.72 1.12 7.33
C LEU A 104 2.71 2.15 7.89
N LEU A 105 3.89 1.70 8.31
CA LEU A 105 4.92 2.60 8.86
C LEU A 105 5.48 3.54 7.79
N ALA A 106 5.64 3.08 6.57
CA ALA A 106 6.04 3.91 5.44
C ALA A 106 5.00 5.00 5.14
N ALA A 107 3.71 4.66 5.18
CA ALA A 107 2.63 5.62 5.00
C ALA A 107 2.59 6.68 6.13
N VAL A 108 2.86 6.28 7.38
CA VAL A 108 2.94 7.20 8.53
C VAL A 108 4.10 8.18 8.38
N LEU A 109 5.27 7.71 7.94
CA LEU A 109 6.44 8.58 7.73
C LEU A 109 6.32 9.41 6.46
N ASN A 110 5.66 8.89 5.44
CA ASN A 110 5.42 9.52 4.14
C ASN A 110 6.64 10.29 3.58
N PRO A 111 7.84 9.70 3.51
CA PRO A 111 9.05 10.40 3.13
C PRO A 111 9.08 10.72 1.65
N ASN A 112 9.60 11.90 1.30
CA ASN A 112 9.97 12.23 -0.08
C ASN A 112 11.41 11.77 -0.33
N MET A 113 11.61 10.79 -1.23
CA MET A 113 12.91 10.23 -1.57
C MET A 113 13.71 11.07 -2.58
N GLY A 114 13.17 12.22 -3.03
CA GLY A 114 13.77 13.08 -4.05
C GLY A 114 15.01 13.86 -3.64
N GLY A 115 15.55 13.62 -2.45
CA GLY A 115 16.79 14.24 -1.97
C GLY A 115 16.75 14.60 -0.49
N GLY A 116 17.85 15.21 -0.03
CA GLY A 116 18.02 15.62 1.35
C GLY A 116 18.67 14.54 2.22
N ASN A 117 19.17 14.99 3.38
CA ASN A 117 19.82 14.11 4.34
C ASN A 117 18.78 13.62 5.37
N HIS A 118 18.10 12.52 5.06
CA HIS A 118 17.17 11.87 5.96
C HIS A 118 17.28 10.35 5.85
N ILE A 119 16.89 9.65 6.89
CA ILE A 119 17.16 8.22 7.10
C ILE A 119 16.61 7.31 5.98
N PRO A 120 15.44 7.51 5.37
CA PRO A 120 14.95 6.67 4.28
C PRO A 120 15.90 6.57 3.08
N ASN A 121 16.61 7.63 2.71
CA ASN A 121 17.62 7.59 1.64
C ASN A 121 18.79 6.68 1.99
N HIS A 122 19.20 6.64 3.25
CA HIS A 122 20.26 5.74 3.72
C HIS A 122 19.79 4.28 3.78
N VAL A 123 18.51 4.07 4.13
CA VAL A 123 17.91 2.72 4.10
C VAL A 123 17.83 2.20 2.67
N GLU A 124 17.44 3.02 1.70
CA GLU A 124 17.44 2.64 0.28
C GLU A 124 18.85 2.25 -0.18
N ALA A 125 19.85 3.09 0.10
CA ALA A 125 21.24 2.80 -0.25
C ALA A 125 21.72 1.47 0.37
N GLN A 126 21.40 1.21 1.63
CA GLN A 126 21.74 -0.05 2.30
C GLN A 126 21.09 -1.26 1.61
N VAL A 127 19.81 -1.16 1.25
CA VAL A 127 19.11 -2.25 0.55
C VAL A 127 19.74 -2.50 -0.82
N ILE A 128 20.11 -1.45 -1.54
CA ILE A 128 20.81 -1.56 -2.82
C ILE A 128 22.18 -2.25 -2.66
N ASP A 129 22.93 -1.89 -1.63
CA ASP A 129 24.21 -2.53 -1.33
C ASP A 129 24.04 -4.02 -1.04
N TRP A 130 23.04 -4.41 -0.26
CA TRP A 130 22.73 -5.82 -0.05
C TRP A 130 22.33 -6.54 -1.35
N CYS A 131 21.54 -5.89 -2.20
CA CYS A 131 21.18 -6.47 -3.49
C CYS A 131 22.41 -6.67 -4.39
N LYS A 132 23.34 -5.72 -4.44
CA LYS A 132 24.62 -5.86 -5.17
C LYS A 132 25.42 -7.08 -4.68
N GLU A 133 25.55 -7.22 -3.37
CA GLU A 133 26.26 -8.34 -2.76
C GLU A 133 25.61 -9.69 -3.16
N ILE A 134 24.28 -9.80 -3.06
CA ILE A 134 23.53 -11.02 -3.39
C ILE A 134 23.73 -11.44 -4.85
N VAL A 135 23.76 -10.49 -5.78
CA VAL A 135 23.90 -10.79 -7.22
C VAL A 135 25.34 -10.74 -7.73
N GLY A 136 26.32 -10.47 -6.86
CA GLY A 136 27.74 -10.38 -7.22
C GLY A 136 28.06 -9.16 -8.08
N PHE A 137 27.39 -8.04 -7.90
CA PHE A 137 27.65 -6.80 -8.62
C PHE A 137 28.85 -6.06 -8.02
N PRO A 138 29.60 -5.24 -8.82
CA PRO A 138 30.74 -4.48 -8.29
C PRO A 138 30.32 -3.57 -7.12
N ALA A 139 31.16 -3.50 -6.09
CA ALA A 139 30.86 -2.73 -4.88
C ALA A 139 30.69 -1.22 -5.15
N GLU A 140 31.43 -0.69 -6.13
CA GLU A 140 31.38 0.70 -6.56
C GLU A 140 30.15 1.06 -7.39
N SER A 141 29.36 0.08 -7.80
CA SER A 141 28.11 0.31 -8.54
C SER A 141 27.09 1.07 -7.68
N SER A 142 26.23 1.80 -8.32
CA SER A 142 25.07 2.43 -7.69
C SER A 142 23.75 1.86 -8.22
N GLY A 143 22.66 2.23 -7.60
CA GLY A 143 21.33 1.81 -8.00
C GLY A 143 20.26 2.68 -7.38
N LEU A 144 19.03 2.40 -7.73
CA LEU A 144 17.85 3.03 -7.12
C LEU A 144 16.67 2.04 -7.13
N LEU A 145 15.77 2.20 -6.17
CA LEU A 145 14.51 1.50 -6.17
C LEU A 145 13.49 2.26 -7.03
N VAL A 146 12.71 1.52 -7.82
CA VAL A 146 11.69 2.09 -8.72
C VAL A 146 10.36 1.37 -8.55
N SER A 147 9.29 1.98 -9.06
CA SER A 147 7.91 1.53 -8.87
C SER A 147 7.52 0.22 -9.59
N GLY A 148 8.47 -0.48 -10.22
CA GLY A 148 8.20 -1.76 -10.85
C GLY A 148 9.16 -2.10 -11.99
N GLY A 149 9.07 -3.35 -12.48
CA GLY A 149 9.97 -3.91 -13.48
C GLY A 149 10.04 -3.11 -14.80
N SER A 150 8.93 -2.54 -15.26
CA SER A 150 8.94 -1.71 -16.47
C SER A 150 9.80 -0.46 -16.30
N MET A 151 9.72 0.20 -15.15
CA MET A 151 10.56 1.37 -14.86
C MET A 151 12.02 0.95 -14.65
N ALA A 152 12.28 -0.18 -14.00
CA ALA A 152 13.62 -0.72 -13.83
C ALA A 152 14.29 -1.01 -15.19
N ASN A 153 13.57 -1.65 -16.11
CA ASN A 153 14.06 -1.89 -17.48
C ASN A 153 14.31 -0.59 -18.26
N PHE A 154 13.39 0.38 -18.14
CA PHE A 154 13.56 1.68 -18.78
C PHE A 154 14.80 2.41 -18.28
N VAL A 155 15.00 2.45 -16.96
CA VAL A 155 16.18 3.08 -16.35
C VAL A 155 17.46 2.35 -16.77
N GLY A 156 17.48 1.02 -16.72
CA GLY A 156 18.63 0.21 -17.14
C GLY A 156 19.02 0.47 -18.60
N LEU A 157 18.05 0.50 -19.51
CA LEU A 157 18.28 0.80 -20.92
C LEU A 157 18.75 2.26 -21.14
N ALA A 158 18.18 3.21 -20.39
CA ALA A 158 18.58 4.61 -20.48
C ALA A 158 20.03 4.83 -20.05
N VAL A 159 20.44 4.16 -18.97
CA VAL A 159 21.83 4.19 -18.47
C VAL A 159 22.78 3.50 -19.46
N ALA A 160 22.39 2.34 -19.99
CA ALA A 160 23.24 1.61 -20.95
C ALA A 160 23.44 2.35 -22.30
N ARG A 161 22.53 3.26 -22.63
CA ARG A 161 22.63 4.08 -23.86
C ARG A 161 23.66 5.20 -23.75
N ASN A 162 23.90 5.73 -22.55
CA ASN A 162 24.81 6.86 -22.30
C ASN A 162 26.25 6.37 -22.08
#